data_0eae3574e8bba885c7f3f1ab3d5e977b
#
_entry.id   0eae3574e8bba885c7f3f1ab3d5e977b
#
_cell.length_a   1.000
_cell.length_b   1.000
_cell.length_c   1.000
_cell.angle_alpha   90.00
_cell.angle_beta   90.00
_cell.angle_gamma   90.00
#
_symmetry.space_group_name_H-M   'P 1'
#
loop_
_entity.id
_entity.type
_entity.pdbx_description
1 polymer ?
#
loop_
_entity_poly.entity_id
_entity_poly.type
_entity_poly.pdbx_seq_one_letter_code
_entity_poly.pdbx_strand_id
1 'polypeptide(L)'
;MSYPLITLYTPGIKLELATKAEKYNPDSIIIDLEDTVPPDLKISVRHDVAELIPELPNSPLIRVNNDEKYLEDDLRAVITPNTRGILLPKAETIDNLAKVDAIMTECEEKLGLEGNSVVLILLIESALGVVRCFELSSFSKRVQSVAFGSAEDGDLQGDLGCSFSIDGPELLYARSRVLLEARAAGLPYVLDGAFSGIDDLHGFEEDCALSKRLGYEGRTLVHPSQIEPAKKIYSISEEEASYYSRVIKEFEAASSKGNASIKVEGK
;
A
#
# COMPACT_ATOMS: atom_id res chain seq x y z
N MET A 1 10.58 -1.32 12.44
CA MET A 1 10.47 -1.83 11.04
C MET A 1 10.28 -0.65 10.11
N SER A 2 10.88 -0.67 8.91
CA SER A 2 10.62 0.34 7.87
C SER A 2 9.24 0.12 7.24
N TYR A 3 8.62 1.18 6.74
CA TYR A 3 7.37 1.07 5.99
C TYR A 3 7.61 0.39 4.64
N PRO A 4 6.68 -0.47 4.15
CA PRO A 4 6.81 -1.14 2.85
C PRO A 4 6.34 -0.19 1.75
N LEU A 5 7.24 0.68 1.28
CA LEU A 5 6.88 1.74 0.33
C LEU A 5 6.82 1.23 -1.12
N ILE A 6 7.69 0.27 -1.47
CA ILE A 6 7.73 -0.33 -2.80
C ILE A 6 7.36 -1.80 -2.67
N THR A 7 6.10 -2.11 -2.99
CA THR A 7 5.52 -3.45 -2.78
C THR A 7 5.18 -4.11 -4.11
N LEU A 8 5.59 -5.35 -4.29
CA LEU A 8 5.38 -6.10 -5.53
C LEU A 8 4.25 -7.12 -5.37
N TYR A 9 3.22 -7.04 -6.21
CA TYR A 9 2.19 -8.08 -6.31
C TYR A 9 2.77 -9.38 -6.87
N THR A 10 2.39 -10.48 -6.24
CA THR A 10 2.68 -11.86 -6.69
C THR A 10 1.39 -12.66 -6.68
N PRO A 11 1.00 -13.27 -7.82
CA PRO A 11 -0.22 -14.08 -7.89
C PRO A 11 -0.16 -15.28 -6.94
N GLY A 12 -1.20 -15.48 -6.13
CA GLY A 12 -1.29 -16.62 -5.22
C GLY A 12 -1.26 -17.98 -5.91
N ILE A 13 -1.70 -18.07 -7.17
CA ILE A 13 -1.61 -19.29 -7.99
C ILE A 13 -0.19 -19.59 -8.50
N LYS A 14 0.79 -18.73 -8.28
CA LYS A 14 2.19 -18.86 -8.75
C LYS A 14 3.16 -18.61 -7.61
N LEU A 15 3.13 -19.44 -6.59
CA LEU A 15 3.89 -19.28 -5.35
C LEU A 15 5.40 -19.15 -5.58
N GLU A 16 5.92 -19.76 -6.64
CA GLU A 16 7.31 -19.61 -7.03
C GLU A 16 7.70 -18.17 -7.38
N LEU A 17 6.75 -17.33 -7.75
CA LEU A 17 6.99 -15.90 -7.98
C LEU A 17 7.19 -15.14 -6.68
N ALA A 18 6.46 -15.48 -5.62
CA ALA A 18 6.66 -14.90 -4.29
C ALA A 18 8.07 -15.18 -3.77
N THR A 19 8.54 -16.44 -3.88
CA THR A 19 9.90 -16.83 -3.51
C THR A 19 10.97 -16.15 -4.37
N LYS A 20 10.70 -15.97 -5.68
CA LYS A 20 11.64 -15.31 -6.61
C LYS A 20 11.67 -13.79 -6.45
N ALA A 21 10.59 -13.19 -5.98
CA ALA A 21 10.42 -11.73 -5.85
C ALA A 21 11.53 -11.09 -4.99
N GLU A 22 11.97 -11.80 -3.95
CA GLU A 22 13.05 -11.37 -3.05
C GLU A 22 14.36 -11.01 -3.77
N LYS A 23 14.64 -11.65 -4.91
CA LYS A 23 15.85 -11.37 -5.72
C LYS A 23 15.86 -9.95 -6.32
N TYR A 24 14.69 -9.35 -6.45
CA TYR A 24 14.51 -8.00 -6.97
C TYR A 24 14.45 -6.95 -5.87
N ASN A 25 14.56 -7.41 -4.59
CA ASN A 25 14.63 -6.54 -3.42
C ASN A 25 13.51 -5.49 -3.32
N PRO A 26 12.20 -5.84 -3.44
CA PRO A 26 11.13 -4.93 -3.05
C PRO A 26 11.16 -4.70 -1.53
N ASP A 27 10.49 -3.66 -1.03
CA ASP A 27 10.38 -3.46 0.42
C ASP A 27 9.45 -4.51 1.08
N SER A 28 8.49 -5.03 0.32
CA SER A 28 7.65 -6.18 0.66
C SER A 28 7.01 -6.76 -0.59
N ILE A 29 6.48 -7.97 -0.49
CA ILE A 29 5.60 -8.54 -1.50
C ILE A 29 4.15 -8.52 -1.03
N ILE A 30 3.21 -8.48 -1.98
CA ILE A 30 1.79 -8.69 -1.75
C ILE A 30 1.43 -10.01 -2.41
N ILE A 31 1.09 -11.05 -1.63
CA ILE A 31 0.55 -12.29 -2.21
C ILE A 31 -0.94 -12.10 -2.40
N ASP A 32 -1.41 -12.30 -3.62
CA ASP A 32 -2.77 -12.00 -4.00
C ASP A 32 -3.67 -13.23 -4.00
N LEU A 33 -4.74 -13.20 -3.19
CA LEU A 33 -5.80 -14.22 -3.16
C LEU A 33 -7.07 -13.78 -3.91
N GLU A 34 -7.10 -12.54 -4.43
CA GLU A 34 -8.31 -11.97 -5.05
C GLU A 34 -8.27 -12.13 -6.58
N ASP A 35 -7.97 -11.09 -7.32
CA ASP A 35 -8.16 -11.03 -8.79
C ASP A 35 -7.32 -12.03 -9.56
N THR A 36 -6.13 -12.36 -9.09
CA THR A 36 -5.24 -13.30 -9.78
C THR A 36 -5.58 -14.77 -9.54
N VAL A 37 -6.59 -15.06 -8.70
CA VAL A 37 -7.00 -16.42 -8.36
C VAL A 37 -8.40 -16.72 -8.86
N PRO A 38 -8.58 -17.69 -9.79
CA PRO A 38 -9.90 -18.13 -10.24
C PRO A 38 -10.79 -18.59 -9.09
N PRO A 39 -12.12 -18.37 -9.18
CA PRO A 39 -13.04 -18.69 -8.08
C PRO A 39 -13.01 -20.14 -7.58
N ASP A 40 -12.79 -21.09 -8.47
CA ASP A 40 -12.70 -22.53 -8.19
C ASP A 40 -11.39 -22.93 -7.49
N LEU A 41 -10.36 -22.10 -7.55
CA LEU A 41 -9.06 -22.32 -6.93
C LEU A 41 -8.86 -21.56 -5.62
N LYS A 42 -9.74 -20.61 -5.27
CA LYS A 42 -9.54 -19.73 -4.10
C LYS A 42 -9.32 -20.51 -2.79
N ILE A 43 -10.01 -21.61 -2.59
CA ILE A 43 -9.87 -22.43 -1.36
C ILE A 43 -8.51 -23.13 -1.32
N SER A 44 -8.10 -23.80 -2.41
CA SER A 44 -6.81 -24.50 -2.43
C SER A 44 -5.64 -23.53 -2.34
N VAL A 45 -5.68 -22.44 -3.13
CA VAL A 45 -4.62 -21.42 -3.14
C VAL A 45 -4.47 -20.74 -1.77
N ARG A 46 -5.56 -20.50 -1.04
CA ARG A 46 -5.51 -20.00 0.34
C ARG A 46 -4.64 -20.87 1.23
N HIS A 47 -4.81 -22.19 1.17
CA HIS A 47 -4.03 -23.14 1.97
C HIS A 47 -2.57 -23.16 1.54
N ASP A 48 -2.31 -23.21 0.23
CA ASP A 48 -0.96 -23.21 -0.32
C ASP A 48 -0.19 -21.92 0.08
N VAL A 49 -0.85 -20.76 0.07
CA VAL A 49 -0.28 -19.49 0.53
C VAL A 49 -0.01 -19.52 2.03
N ALA A 50 -0.94 -20.02 2.83
CA ALA A 50 -0.76 -20.12 4.28
C ALA A 50 0.45 -21.00 4.66
N GLU A 51 0.68 -22.09 3.93
CA GLU A 51 1.85 -22.95 4.11
C GLU A 51 3.16 -22.28 3.67
N LEU A 52 3.13 -21.41 2.65
CA LEU A 52 4.31 -20.70 2.15
C LEU A 52 4.77 -19.58 3.09
N ILE A 53 3.86 -18.84 3.73
CA ILE A 53 4.19 -17.63 4.51
C ILE A 53 5.34 -17.85 5.51
N PRO A 54 5.39 -18.94 6.29
CA PRO A 54 6.48 -19.18 7.23
C PRO A 54 7.85 -19.44 6.58
N GLU A 55 7.88 -19.82 5.30
CA GLU A 55 9.11 -20.14 4.56
C GLU A 55 9.73 -18.90 3.88
N LEU A 56 8.98 -17.80 3.83
CA LEU A 56 9.47 -16.57 3.20
C LEU A 56 10.48 -15.84 4.10
N PRO A 57 11.56 -15.29 3.54
CA PRO A 57 12.59 -14.60 4.32
C PRO A 57 12.09 -13.29 4.93
N ASN A 58 11.10 -12.65 4.28
CA ASN A 58 10.46 -11.42 4.75
C ASN A 58 8.96 -11.64 4.89
N SER A 59 8.37 -11.05 5.92
CA SER A 59 6.93 -11.12 6.17
C SER A 59 6.14 -10.44 5.06
N PRO A 60 5.26 -11.15 4.32
CA PRO A 60 4.49 -10.60 3.23
C PRO A 60 3.28 -9.79 3.70
N LEU A 61 2.76 -8.96 2.81
CA LEU A 61 1.39 -8.50 2.83
C LEU A 61 0.53 -9.51 2.05
N ILE A 62 -0.72 -9.70 2.46
CA ILE A 62 -1.65 -10.60 1.76
C ILE A 62 -2.88 -9.81 1.34
N ARG A 63 -3.18 -9.79 0.03
CA ARG A 63 -4.46 -9.27 -0.46
C ARG A 63 -5.49 -10.39 -0.37
N VAL A 64 -6.48 -10.22 0.49
CA VAL A 64 -7.56 -11.17 0.73
C VAL A 64 -8.76 -10.87 -0.16
N ASN A 65 -9.70 -11.80 -0.27
CA ASN A 65 -11.00 -11.52 -0.86
C ASN A 65 -11.86 -10.74 0.15
N ASN A 66 -12.53 -9.67 -0.30
CA ASN A 66 -13.42 -8.87 0.55
C ASN A 66 -14.90 -9.16 0.23
N ASP A 67 -15.27 -10.41 0.14
CA ASP A 67 -16.64 -10.87 0.00
C ASP A 67 -17.02 -11.83 1.13
N GLU A 68 -18.32 -11.95 1.43
CA GLU A 68 -18.80 -12.74 2.57
C GLU A 68 -18.42 -14.22 2.48
N LYS A 69 -18.20 -14.74 1.28
CA LYS A 69 -17.91 -16.16 1.06
C LYS A 69 -16.48 -16.55 1.45
N TYR A 70 -15.52 -15.65 1.28
CA TYR A 70 -14.10 -15.99 1.39
C TYR A 70 -13.37 -15.22 2.50
N LEU A 71 -13.81 -13.99 2.83
CA LEU A 71 -13.10 -13.05 3.71
C LEU A 71 -12.66 -13.66 5.03
N GLU A 72 -13.59 -14.24 5.78
CA GLU A 72 -13.30 -14.79 7.11
C GLU A 72 -12.28 -15.93 7.03
N ASP A 73 -12.50 -16.85 6.11
CA ASP A 73 -11.62 -18.00 5.94
C ASP A 73 -10.24 -17.59 5.42
N ASP A 74 -10.15 -16.58 4.54
CA ASP A 74 -8.87 -16.03 4.09
C ASP A 74 -8.09 -15.46 5.26
N LEU A 75 -8.72 -14.57 6.04
CA LEU A 75 -8.08 -13.96 7.22
C LEU A 75 -7.58 -15.01 8.20
N ARG A 76 -8.43 -16.00 8.53
CA ARG A 76 -8.07 -17.06 9.49
C ARG A 76 -6.94 -17.97 9.00
N ALA A 77 -6.80 -18.14 7.70
CA ALA A 77 -5.76 -18.98 7.12
C ALA A 77 -4.41 -18.25 7.01
N VAL A 78 -4.42 -16.97 6.57
CA VAL A 78 -3.18 -16.28 6.23
C VAL A 78 -2.60 -15.42 7.36
N ILE A 79 -3.33 -15.19 8.44
CA ILE A 79 -2.78 -14.50 9.62
C ILE A 79 -1.94 -15.48 10.42
N THR A 80 -0.62 -15.28 10.38
CA THR A 80 0.40 -16.09 11.03
C THR A 80 1.41 -15.16 11.72
N PRO A 81 2.31 -15.66 12.57
CA PRO A 81 3.40 -14.83 13.13
C PRO A 81 4.32 -14.21 12.10
N ASN A 82 4.31 -14.73 10.86
CA ASN A 82 5.13 -14.24 9.76
C ASN A 82 4.35 -13.35 8.78
N THR A 83 3.07 -13.08 9.02
CA THR A 83 2.27 -12.17 8.19
C THR A 83 2.50 -10.73 8.62
N ARG A 84 2.96 -9.88 7.72
CA ARG A 84 3.17 -8.45 8.01
C ARG A 84 1.85 -7.71 8.14
N GLY A 85 0.91 -7.97 7.22
CA GLY A 85 -0.37 -7.28 7.20
C GLY A 85 -1.29 -7.78 6.10
N ILE A 86 -2.49 -7.26 6.14
CA ILE A 86 -3.57 -7.54 5.19
C ILE A 86 -3.79 -6.31 4.32
N LEU A 87 -3.84 -6.51 3.01
CA LEU A 87 -4.35 -5.54 2.05
C LEU A 87 -5.82 -5.89 1.78
N LEU A 88 -6.72 -5.03 2.23
CA LEU A 88 -8.17 -5.21 2.09
C LEU A 88 -8.66 -4.47 0.85
N PRO A 89 -9.05 -5.17 -0.22
CA PRO A 89 -9.60 -4.55 -1.42
C PRO A 89 -11.01 -4.01 -1.17
N LYS A 90 -11.48 -3.08 -2.01
CA LYS A 90 -12.85 -2.56 -1.99
C LYS A 90 -13.30 -2.12 -0.59
N ALA A 91 -12.42 -1.39 0.12
CA ALA A 91 -12.72 -0.88 1.44
C ALA A 91 -13.70 0.29 1.35
N GLU A 92 -14.95 0.09 1.82
CA GLU A 92 -16.06 1.03 1.61
C GLU A 92 -16.86 1.35 2.87
N THR A 93 -16.91 0.46 3.85
CA THR A 93 -17.81 0.62 5.00
C THR A 93 -17.12 0.31 6.33
N ILE A 94 -17.53 1.04 7.36
CA ILE A 94 -17.07 0.82 8.73
C ILE A 94 -17.52 -0.54 9.27
N ASP A 95 -18.72 -1.01 8.90
CA ASP A 95 -19.21 -2.32 9.33
C ASP A 95 -18.34 -3.46 8.79
N ASN A 96 -17.90 -3.35 7.54
CA ASN A 96 -16.94 -4.30 6.97
C ASN A 96 -15.60 -4.25 7.70
N LEU A 97 -15.05 -3.05 7.94
CA LEU A 97 -13.80 -2.89 8.69
C LEU A 97 -13.91 -3.43 10.12
N ALA A 98 -15.04 -3.22 10.81
CA ALA A 98 -15.27 -3.76 12.15
C ALA A 98 -15.25 -5.29 12.16
N LYS A 99 -15.87 -5.92 11.16
CA LYS A 99 -15.81 -7.38 10.99
C LYS A 99 -14.38 -7.87 10.76
N VAL A 100 -13.64 -7.21 9.85
CA VAL A 100 -12.24 -7.56 9.55
C VAL A 100 -11.37 -7.43 10.80
N ASP A 101 -11.44 -6.29 11.51
CA ASP A 101 -10.65 -6.01 12.71
C ASP A 101 -10.93 -7.01 13.84
N ALA A 102 -12.20 -7.40 14.03
CA ALA A 102 -12.59 -8.41 15.01
C ALA A 102 -11.97 -9.78 14.69
N ILE A 103 -12.04 -10.24 13.43
CA ILE A 103 -11.44 -11.52 13.02
C ILE A 103 -9.91 -11.47 13.16
N MET A 104 -9.27 -10.38 12.75
CA MET A 104 -7.82 -10.20 12.89
C MET A 104 -7.39 -10.25 14.37
N THR A 105 -8.14 -9.59 15.24
CA THR A 105 -7.90 -9.58 16.70
C THR A 105 -8.02 -10.99 17.29
N GLU A 106 -9.08 -11.74 16.94
CA GLU A 106 -9.21 -13.14 17.37
C GLU A 106 -8.06 -14.02 16.89
N CYS A 107 -7.55 -13.80 15.66
CA CYS A 107 -6.41 -14.56 15.15
C CYS A 107 -5.13 -14.22 15.92
N GLU A 108 -4.86 -12.95 16.19
CA GLU A 108 -3.70 -12.50 16.97
C GLU A 108 -3.75 -13.09 18.40
N GLU A 109 -4.90 -13.02 19.08
CA GLU A 109 -5.09 -13.61 20.42
C GLU A 109 -4.83 -15.12 20.44
N LYS A 110 -5.39 -15.87 19.47
CA LYS A 110 -5.18 -17.32 19.36
C LYS A 110 -3.71 -17.71 19.12
N LEU A 111 -2.98 -16.85 18.41
CA LEU A 111 -1.57 -17.06 18.10
C LEU A 111 -0.62 -16.48 19.17
N GLY A 112 -1.15 -15.79 20.19
CA GLY A 112 -0.35 -15.12 21.21
C GLY A 112 0.47 -13.94 20.68
N LEU A 113 0.01 -13.30 19.61
CA LEU A 113 0.64 -12.12 19.03
C LEU A 113 0.24 -10.86 19.78
N GLU A 114 1.07 -9.82 19.68
CA GLU A 114 0.70 -8.50 20.17
C GLU A 114 -0.49 -7.94 19.36
N GLY A 115 -1.44 -7.33 20.03
CA GLY A 115 -2.60 -6.73 19.37
C GLY A 115 -2.21 -5.65 18.36
N ASN A 116 -2.79 -5.69 17.17
CA ASN A 116 -2.48 -4.86 16.01
C ASN A 116 -1.05 -5.08 15.43
N SER A 117 -0.42 -6.21 15.70
CA SER A 117 0.88 -6.56 15.12
C SER A 117 0.77 -6.87 13.61
N VAL A 118 -0.35 -7.45 13.18
CA VAL A 118 -0.69 -7.61 11.76
C VAL A 118 -1.44 -6.36 11.30
N VAL A 119 -0.80 -5.55 10.47
CA VAL A 119 -1.36 -4.25 10.03
C VAL A 119 -2.46 -4.41 8.97
N LEU A 120 -3.31 -3.39 8.84
CA LEU A 120 -4.33 -3.31 7.80
C LEU A 120 -3.97 -2.16 6.83
N ILE A 121 -3.96 -2.46 5.55
CA ILE A 121 -3.82 -1.50 4.46
C ILE A 121 -5.14 -1.54 3.67
N LEU A 122 -5.76 -0.40 3.45
CA LEU A 122 -7.03 -0.31 2.73
C LEU A 122 -6.75 0.00 1.26
N LEU A 123 -7.22 -0.82 0.33
CA LEU A 123 -7.19 -0.49 -1.09
C LEU A 123 -8.46 0.30 -1.43
N ILE A 124 -8.27 1.57 -1.76
CA ILE A 124 -9.34 2.51 -2.11
C ILE A 124 -9.50 2.51 -3.62
N GLU A 125 -10.47 1.77 -4.10
CA GLU A 125 -10.68 1.47 -5.52
C GLU A 125 -12.15 1.55 -5.94
N SER A 126 -12.95 2.38 -5.23
CA SER A 126 -14.32 2.74 -5.61
C SER A 126 -14.62 4.20 -5.27
N ALA A 127 -15.61 4.79 -5.94
CA ALA A 127 -16.07 6.14 -5.66
C ALA A 127 -16.52 6.29 -4.19
N LEU A 128 -17.21 5.29 -3.65
CA LEU A 128 -17.63 5.29 -2.25
C LEU A 128 -16.42 5.24 -1.30
N GLY A 129 -15.42 4.39 -1.57
CA GLY A 129 -14.19 4.32 -0.81
C GLY A 129 -13.43 5.66 -0.82
N VAL A 130 -13.32 6.32 -1.98
CA VAL A 130 -12.72 7.65 -2.12
C VAL A 130 -13.43 8.68 -1.25
N VAL A 131 -14.77 8.73 -1.28
CA VAL A 131 -15.56 9.70 -0.52
C VAL A 131 -15.47 9.48 0.98
N ARG A 132 -15.29 8.24 1.43
CA ARG A 132 -15.23 7.84 2.86
C ARG A 132 -13.81 7.58 3.36
N CYS A 133 -12.79 7.91 2.60
CA CYS A 133 -11.41 7.55 2.91
C CYS A 133 -10.96 8.02 4.30
N PHE A 134 -11.31 9.23 4.72
CA PHE A 134 -10.97 9.74 6.06
C PHE A 134 -11.62 8.89 7.18
N GLU A 135 -12.91 8.59 7.05
CA GLU A 135 -13.64 7.76 8.01
C GLU A 135 -13.03 6.37 8.13
N LEU A 136 -12.77 5.72 6.99
CA LEU A 136 -12.17 4.39 6.92
C LEU A 136 -10.75 4.38 7.48
N SER A 137 -9.94 5.37 7.11
CA SER A 137 -8.56 5.51 7.58
C SER A 137 -8.45 5.78 9.09
N SER A 138 -9.44 6.44 9.67
CA SER A 138 -9.48 6.78 11.10
C SER A 138 -10.10 5.68 11.97
N PHE A 139 -10.58 4.58 11.38
CA PHE A 139 -11.37 3.56 12.07
C PHE A 139 -10.61 2.88 13.21
N SER A 140 -9.39 2.46 12.99
CA SER A 140 -8.59 1.69 13.95
C SER A 140 -7.11 2.01 13.82
N LYS A 141 -6.36 1.87 14.92
CA LYS A 141 -4.88 1.97 14.91
C LYS A 141 -4.22 0.88 14.06
N ARG A 142 -4.93 -0.18 13.74
CA ARG A 142 -4.50 -1.25 12.84
C ARG A 142 -4.34 -0.75 11.40
N VAL A 143 -5.15 0.24 10.98
CA VAL A 143 -5.04 0.87 9.67
C VAL A 143 -3.77 1.71 9.64
N GLN A 144 -2.77 1.25 8.91
CA GLN A 144 -1.45 1.90 8.84
C GLN A 144 -1.25 2.64 7.52
N SER A 145 -2.02 2.30 6.49
CA SER A 145 -1.88 2.90 5.17
C SER A 145 -3.16 2.74 4.36
N VAL A 146 -3.26 3.52 3.31
CA VAL A 146 -4.13 3.27 2.17
C VAL A 146 -3.28 3.09 0.92
N ALA A 147 -3.78 2.27 -0.02
CA ALA A 147 -3.30 2.19 -1.38
C ALA A 147 -4.40 2.71 -2.32
N PHE A 148 -4.04 3.54 -3.28
CA PHE A 148 -4.99 4.10 -4.24
C PHE A 148 -5.13 3.18 -5.45
N GLY A 149 -6.34 2.81 -5.83
CA GLY A 149 -6.63 1.92 -6.96
C GLY A 149 -6.56 2.65 -8.31
N SER A 150 -5.36 2.91 -8.83
CA SER A 150 -5.14 3.66 -10.07
C SER A 150 -4.92 2.80 -11.33
N ALA A 151 -5.00 1.47 -11.20
CA ALA A 151 -4.71 0.58 -12.33
C ALA A 151 -5.64 0.84 -13.53
N GLU A 152 -5.07 0.80 -14.73
CA GLU A 152 -5.83 0.77 -15.98
C GLU A 152 -6.74 -0.46 -16.00
N ASP A 153 -7.99 -0.28 -16.43
CA ASP A 153 -9.04 -1.29 -16.38
C ASP A 153 -9.35 -1.82 -14.95
N GLY A 154 -8.93 -1.08 -13.91
CA GLY A 154 -9.19 -1.41 -12.51
C GLY A 154 -10.59 -1.02 -12.03
N ASP A 155 -10.93 -1.46 -10.82
CA ASP A 155 -12.26 -1.30 -10.23
C ASP A 155 -12.69 0.17 -10.12
N LEU A 156 -11.81 1.08 -9.67
CA LEU A 156 -12.14 2.50 -9.57
C LEU A 156 -12.45 3.12 -10.93
N GLN A 157 -11.68 2.77 -11.94
CA GLN A 157 -11.90 3.26 -13.30
C GLN A 157 -13.25 2.76 -13.85
N GLY A 158 -13.56 1.50 -13.60
CA GLY A 158 -14.86 0.91 -13.96
C GLY A 158 -16.02 1.59 -13.23
N ASP A 159 -15.90 1.84 -11.94
CA ASP A 159 -16.93 2.48 -11.10
C ASP A 159 -17.17 3.95 -11.52
N LEU A 160 -16.10 4.69 -11.88
CA LEU A 160 -16.22 6.07 -12.38
C LEU A 160 -16.66 6.14 -13.86
N GLY A 161 -16.55 5.05 -14.61
CA GLY A 161 -16.83 5.02 -16.04
C GLY A 161 -15.89 5.89 -16.88
N CYS A 162 -14.65 6.10 -16.42
CA CYS A 162 -13.65 6.91 -17.11
C CYS A 162 -12.70 6.04 -17.95
N SER A 163 -11.94 6.67 -18.86
CA SER A 163 -10.90 6.02 -19.64
C SER A 163 -9.53 6.43 -19.13
N PHE A 164 -8.62 5.48 -19.06
CA PHE A 164 -7.26 5.72 -18.59
C PHE A 164 -6.48 6.65 -19.54
N SER A 165 -5.69 7.53 -18.96
CA SER A 165 -4.65 8.29 -19.66
C SER A 165 -3.39 8.40 -18.80
N ILE A 166 -2.22 8.52 -19.44
CA ILE A 166 -0.92 8.50 -18.74
C ILE A 166 -0.74 9.74 -17.85
N ASP A 167 -1.28 10.90 -18.26
CA ASP A 167 -1.25 12.14 -17.50
C ASP A 167 -2.35 12.21 -16.42
N GLY A 168 -3.29 11.24 -16.41
CA GLY A 168 -4.22 10.91 -15.34
C GLY A 168 -5.20 11.98 -14.85
N PRO A 169 -5.68 12.95 -15.69
CA PRO A 169 -6.58 13.98 -15.21
C PRO A 169 -7.91 13.43 -14.70
N GLU A 170 -8.37 12.30 -15.25
CA GLU A 170 -9.60 11.60 -14.87
C GLU A 170 -9.57 11.08 -13.43
N LEU A 171 -8.39 10.68 -12.93
CA LEU A 171 -8.20 10.18 -11.56
C LEU A 171 -7.58 11.21 -10.62
N LEU A 172 -7.10 12.37 -11.12
CA LEU A 172 -6.34 13.33 -10.32
C LEU A 172 -7.08 13.81 -9.08
N TYR A 173 -8.39 14.07 -9.20
CA TYR A 173 -9.20 14.49 -8.05
C TYR A 173 -9.29 13.37 -7.00
N ALA A 174 -9.64 12.14 -7.40
CA ALA A 174 -9.76 11.00 -6.51
C ALA A 174 -8.41 10.68 -5.83
N ARG A 175 -7.32 10.66 -6.61
CA ARG A 175 -5.95 10.43 -6.16
C ARG A 175 -5.52 11.47 -5.11
N SER A 176 -5.74 12.76 -5.39
CA SER A 176 -5.43 13.85 -4.46
C SER A 176 -6.30 13.81 -3.20
N ARG A 177 -7.57 13.45 -3.33
CA ARG A 177 -8.49 13.35 -2.21
C ARG A 177 -8.13 12.20 -1.27
N VAL A 178 -7.83 11.00 -1.79
CA VAL A 178 -7.40 9.86 -0.98
C VAL A 178 -6.14 10.21 -0.18
N LEU A 179 -5.14 10.82 -0.81
CA LEU A 179 -3.94 11.27 -0.11
C LEU A 179 -4.25 12.29 0.99
N LEU A 180 -5.05 13.31 0.68
CA LEU A 180 -5.43 14.35 1.65
C LEU A 180 -6.14 13.74 2.87
N GLU A 181 -7.10 12.86 2.64
CA GLU A 181 -7.90 12.25 3.69
C GLU A 181 -7.09 11.25 4.53
N ALA A 182 -6.20 10.47 3.90
CA ALA A 182 -5.27 9.58 4.60
C ALA A 182 -4.32 10.36 5.52
N ARG A 183 -3.79 11.50 5.03
CA ARG A 183 -2.96 12.41 5.83
C ARG A 183 -3.73 13.05 6.98
N ALA A 184 -4.97 13.49 6.74
CA ALA A 184 -5.84 14.05 7.77
C ALA A 184 -6.17 13.01 8.86
N ALA A 185 -6.29 11.73 8.51
CA ALA A 185 -6.45 10.62 9.45
C ALA A 185 -5.16 10.28 10.23
N GLY A 186 -4.02 10.86 9.85
CA GLY A 186 -2.73 10.65 10.52
C GLY A 186 -2.04 9.34 10.13
N LEU A 187 -2.35 8.78 8.97
CA LEU A 187 -1.69 7.55 8.50
C LEU A 187 -0.18 7.79 8.31
N PRO A 188 0.67 6.86 8.73
CA PRO A 188 2.12 7.03 8.70
C PRO A 188 2.71 7.06 7.30
N TYR A 189 2.06 6.41 6.32
CA TYR A 189 2.46 6.43 4.91
C TYR A 189 1.25 6.17 3.99
N VAL A 190 1.37 6.56 2.72
CA VAL A 190 0.31 6.40 1.71
C VAL A 190 0.92 5.84 0.43
N LEU A 191 0.33 4.77 -0.08
CA LEU A 191 0.78 4.09 -1.30
C LEU A 191 -0.09 4.49 -2.49
N ASP A 192 0.54 4.72 -3.61
CA ASP A 192 -0.15 4.84 -4.89
C ASP A 192 -0.38 3.46 -5.52
N GLY A 193 -1.24 3.41 -6.53
CA GLY A 193 -1.66 2.16 -7.14
C GLY A 193 -0.70 1.62 -8.20
N ALA A 194 -1.07 0.48 -8.71
CA ALA A 194 -0.34 -0.21 -9.75
C ALA A 194 -0.44 0.50 -11.11
N PHE A 195 0.61 0.35 -11.91
CA PHE A 195 0.66 0.74 -13.30
C PHE A 195 0.73 -0.52 -14.17
N SER A 196 -0.30 -0.74 -15.00
CA SER A 196 -0.48 -2.00 -15.72
C SER A 196 0.41 -2.15 -16.95
N GLY A 197 0.91 -1.03 -17.52
CA GLY A 197 1.75 -1.02 -18.72
C GLY A 197 3.18 -1.51 -18.46
N ILE A 198 3.39 -2.82 -18.34
CA ILE A 198 4.69 -3.41 -17.98
C ILE A 198 5.80 -3.17 -19.03
N ASP A 199 5.43 -2.94 -20.28
CA ASP A 199 6.34 -2.66 -21.38
C ASP A 199 6.62 -1.15 -21.56
N ASP A 200 5.85 -0.29 -20.88
CA ASP A 200 6.00 1.17 -20.92
C ASP A 200 6.66 1.70 -19.63
N LEU A 201 7.96 1.45 -19.49
CA LEU A 201 8.71 1.96 -18.34
C LEU A 201 8.82 3.49 -18.32
N HIS A 202 8.76 4.16 -19.48
CA HIS A 202 8.80 5.61 -19.53
C HIS A 202 7.51 6.21 -18.93
N GLY A 203 6.35 5.75 -19.37
CA GLY A 203 5.07 6.17 -18.80
C GLY A 203 4.95 5.81 -17.32
N PHE A 204 5.49 4.66 -16.90
CA PHE A 204 5.59 4.30 -15.49
C PHE A 204 6.41 5.31 -14.67
N GLU A 205 7.57 5.75 -15.19
CA GLU A 205 8.41 6.75 -14.51
C GLU A 205 7.72 8.12 -14.43
N GLU A 206 7.00 8.54 -15.48
CA GLU A 206 6.21 9.77 -15.49
C GLU A 206 5.09 9.75 -14.45
N ASP A 207 4.35 8.63 -14.37
CA ASP A 207 3.30 8.44 -13.37
C ASP A 207 3.86 8.36 -11.94
N CYS A 208 4.99 7.71 -11.72
CA CYS A 208 5.71 7.74 -10.43
C CYS A 208 6.13 9.17 -10.04
N ALA A 209 6.60 9.97 -11.00
CA ALA A 209 7.00 11.34 -10.75
C ALA A 209 5.79 12.23 -10.39
N LEU A 210 4.66 12.04 -11.04
CA LEU A 210 3.39 12.68 -10.67
C LEU A 210 2.97 12.29 -9.26
N SER A 211 2.97 10.99 -8.97
CA SER A 211 2.64 10.42 -7.66
C SER A 211 3.46 11.05 -6.53
N LYS A 212 4.79 11.07 -6.68
CA LYS A 212 5.70 11.70 -5.70
C LYS A 212 5.41 13.19 -5.54
N ARG A 213 5.15 13.92 -6.64
CA ARG A 213 4.79 15.37 -6.58
C ARG A 213 3.48 15.62 -5.84
N LEU A 214 2.52 14.69 -5.92
CA LEU A 214 1.28 14.78 -5.14
C LEU A 214 1.52 14.53 -3.65
N GLY A 215 2.57 13.77 -3.28
CA GLY A 215 2.94 13.49 -1.89
C GLY A 215 2.81 12.04 -1.45
N TYR A 216 2.59 11.11 -2.39
CA TYR A 216 2.68 9.68 -2.10
C TYR A 216 4.14 9.29 -1.79
N GLU A 217 4.34 8.35 -0.89
CA GLU A 217 5.69 7.91 -0.48
C GLU A 217 6.16 6.65 -1.18
N GLY A 218 5.26 5.94 -1.81
CA GLY A 218 5.56 4.69 -2.50
C GLY A 218 4.37 4.22 -3.31
N ARG A 219 4.45 2.99 -3.79
CA ARG A 219 3.36 2.41 -4.59
C ARG A 219 3.38 0.89 -4.64
N THR A 220 2.29 0.32 -5.09
CA THR A 220 2.20 -1.09 -5.45
C THR A 220 2.65 -1.31 -6.90
N LEU A 221 3.33 -2.42 -7.16
CA LEU A 221 3.91 -2.77 -8.45
C LEU A 221 3.39 -4.12 -8.93
N VAL A 222 3.30 -4.31 -10.24
CA VAL A 222 2.84 -5.56 -10.86
C VAL A 222 3.95 -6.33 -11.57
N HIS A 223 5.12 -5.72 -11.76
CA HIS A 223 6.24 -6.39 -12.44
C HIS A 223 7.59 -6.01 -11.81
N PRO A 224 8.56 -6.95 -11.71
CA PRO A 224 9.87 -6.68 -11.11
C PRO A 224 10.67 -5.56 -11.79
N SER A 225 10.49 -5.33 -13.10
CA SER A 225 11.16 -4.24 -13.82
C SER A 225 10.82 -2.84 -13.32
N GLN A 226 9.69 -2.71 -12.60
CA GLN A 226 9.22 -1.45 -12.04
C GLN A 226 9.91 -1.09 -10.70
N ILE A 227 10.59 -2.06 -10.05
CA ILE A 227 11.13 -1.86 -8.68
C ILE A 227 12.23 -0.80 -8.68
N GLU A 228 13.27 -0.96 -9.48
CA GLU A 228 14.40 -0.03 -9.50
C GLU A 228 14.01 1.40 -9.93
N PRO A 229 13.19 1.59 -11.00
CA PRO A 229 12.68 2.91 -11.34
C PRO A 229 11.86 3.55 -10.21
N ALA A 230 10.96 2.79 -9.57
CA ALA A 230 10.16 3.29 -8.45
C ALA A 230 11.06 3.69 -7.27
N LYS A 231 11.98 2.81 -6.84
CA LYS A 231 12.93 3.12 -5.76
C LYS A 231 13.71 4.39 -6.03
N LYS A 232 14.22 4.55 -7.25
CA LYS A 232 14.97 5.75 -7.65
C LYS A 232 14.13 7.01 -7.53
N ILE A 233 12.86 6.97 -7.96
CA ILE A 233 11.98 8.14 -7.95
C ILE A 233 11.52 8.47 -6.53
N TYR A 234 11.05 7.49 -5.75
CA TYR A 234 10.54 7.72 -4.39
C TYR A 234 11.64 7.95 -3.36
N SER A 235 12.90 7.55 -3.62
CA SER A 235 13.99 7.82 -2.71
C SER A 235 14.23 9.33 -2.52
N ILE A 236 14.76 9.67 -1.35
CA ILE A 236 15.30 11.01 -1.08
C ILE A 236 16.72 11.02 -1.63
N SER A 237 17.05 11.97 -2.52
CA SER A 237 18.40 12.12 -3.05
C SER A 237 19.37 12.55 -1.94
N GLU A 238 20.67 12.25 -2.11
CA GLU A 238 21.71 12.72 -1.18
C GLU A 238 21.74 14.25 -1.09
N GLU A 239 21.44 14.94 -2.19
CA GLU A 239 21.36 16.40 -2.24
C GLU A 239 20.20 16.92 -1.38
N GLU A 240 18.99 16.33 -1.54
CA GLU A 240 17.82 16.65 -0.72
C GLU A 240 18.09 16.35 0.76
N ALA A 241 18.62 15.19 1.08
CA ALA A 241 18.96 14.82 2.46
C ALA A 241 19.97 15.77 3.09
N SER A 242 21.00 16.16 2.33
CA SER A 242 21.99 17.15 2.74
C SER A 242 21.38 18.54 2.95
N TYR A 243 20.49 18.98 2.03
CA TYR A 243 19.79 20.25 2.13
C TYR A 243 18.92 20.30 3.41
N TYR A 244 18.06 19.30 3.63
CA TYR A 244 17.20 19.26 4.81
C TYR A 244 17.99 19.15 6.11
N SER A 245 19.10 18.42 6.13
CA SER A 245 20.00 18.36 7.29
C SER A 245 20.59 19.73 7.64
N ARG A 246 20.96 20.53 6.62
CA ARG A 246 21.41 21.91 6.84
C ARG A 246 20.30 22.81 7.36
N VAL A 247 19.10 22.72 6.77
CA VAL A 247 17.91 23.48 7.20
C VAL A 247 17.62 23.22 8.68
N ILE A 248 17.59 21.96 9.10
CA ILE A 248 17.34 21.57 10.49
C ILE A 248 18.41 22.18 11.41
N LYS A 249 19.70 22.02 11.09
CA LYS A 249 20.82 22.52 11.88
C LYS A 249 20.78 24.05 12.02
N GLU A 250 20.51 24.77 10.94
CA GLU A 250 20.43 26.23 10.96
C GLU A 250 19.20 26.72 11.73
N PHE A 251 18.07 26.02 11.60
CA PHE A 251 16.86 26.32 12.37
C PHE A 251 17.07 26.13 13.88
N GLU A 252 17.67 25.02 14.31
CA GLU A 252 17.98 24.75 15.70
C GLU A 252 18.91 25.83 16.28
N ALA A 253 19.95 26.23 15.52
CA ALA A 253 20.88 27.29 15.91
C ALA A 253 20.21 28.67 15.98
N ALA A 254 19.25 28.97 15.14
CA ALA A 254 18.47 30.21 15.16
C ALA A 254 17.45 30.22 16.31
N SER A 255 16.76 29.11 16.52
CA SER A 255 15.79 28.92 17.60
C SER A 255 16.41 29.09 18.97
N SER A 256 17.64 28.59 19.20
CA SER A 256 18.37 28.76 20.43
C SER A 256 18.73 30.25 20.72
N LYS A 257 18.67 31.12 19.70
CA LYS A 257 18.86 32.58 19.78
C LYS A 257 17.57 33.39 19.79
N GLY A 258 16.40 32.70 19.87
CA GLY A 258 15.09 33.31 19.87
C GLY A 258 14.55 33.70 18.48
N ASN A 259 15.17 33.24 17.39
CA ASN A 259 14.70 33.48 16.05
C ASN A 259 13.74 32.34 15.58
N ALA A 260 12.55 32.70 15.09
CA ALA A 260 11.52 31.75 14.62
C ALA A 260 11.59 31.48 13.11
N SER A 261 12.50 32.10 12.38
CA SER A 261 12.69 31.93 10.93
C SER A 261 14.14 31.97 10.54
N ILE A 262 14.48 31.22 9.51
CA ILE A 262 15.81 31.17 8.91
C ILE A 262 15.68 31.37 7.41
N LYS A 263 16.79 31.70 6.76
CA LYS A 263 16.91 31.70 5.31
C LYS A 263 18.08 30.83 4.90
N VAL A 264 17.79 29.73 4.21
CA VAL A 264 18.79 28.78 3.72
C VAL A 264 18.78 28.85 2.18
N GLU A 265 19.94 29.12 1.57
CA GLU A 265 20.14 29.18 0.12
C GLU A 265 19.12 30.11 -0.62
N GLY A 266 18.70 31.17 0.04
CA GLY A 266 17.80 32.16 -0.56
C GLY A 266 16.30 31.87 -0.42
N LYS A 267 15.92 30.76 0.18
CA LYS A 267 14.55 30.35 0.49
C LYS A 267 14.22 30.55 1.96
#